data_555cd2ce4842bf5dabb04c54579107e0
#
_entry.id   555cd2ce4842bf5dabb04c54579107e0
#
_cell.length_a   1.000
_cell.length_b   1.000
_cell.length_c   1.000
_cell.angle_alpha   90.00
_cell.angle_beta   90.00
_cell.angle_gamma   90.00
#
_symmetry.space_group_name_H-M   'P 1'
#
loop_
_entity.id
_entity.type
_entity.pdbx_description
1 polymer ?
#
loop_
_entity_poly.entity_id
_entity_poly.type
_entity_poly.pdbx_seq_one_letter_code
_entity_poly.pdbx_strand_id
1 'polypeptide(L)'
;LLIAGVLDEITLMRCVNLAHNLGMSAIVETHSSMQVKKALRVGAKIIGVNNRDLRDFSVDLNTTLKLRDMVDDDVIFVSESGIKTREDIELLEKHHVNAVLIGEAMMKSHDKRHTLEVLKGIDEED
;
A
#
# COMPACT_ATOMS: atom_id res chain seq x y z
N LEU A 1 -4.89 -0.16 -10.09
CA LEU A 1 -3.74 -0.75 -9.43
C LEU A 1 -2.96 -1.60 -10.44
N LEU A 2 -1.64 -1.48 -10.47
CA LEU A 2 -0.73 -2.19 -11.34
C LEU A 2 0.24 -3.04 -10.50
N ILE A 3 0.39 -4.32 -10.83
CA ILE A 3 1.20 -5.24 -10.04
C ILE A 3 2.59 -5.40 -10.67
N ALA A 4 3.61 -4.84 -10.02
CA ALA A 4 4.99 -4.87 -10.51
C ALA A 4 5.56 -6.29 -10.65
N GLY A 5 5.10 -7.22 -9.83
CA GLY A 5 5.55 -8.63 -9.89
C GLY A 5 5.03 -9.41 -11.10
N VAL A 6 3.97 -8.94 -11.73
CA VAL A 6 3.31 -9.60 -12.86
C VAL A 6 3.69 -8.96 -14.20
N LEU A 7 3.83 -7.64 -14.22
CA LEU A 7 4.12 -6.88 -15.44
C LEU A 7 5.64 -6.74 -15.66
N ASP A 8 6.08 -6.89 -16.90
CA ASP A 8 7.44 -6.47 -17.28
C ASP A 8 7.57 -4.94 -17.19
N GLU A 9 8.80 -4.44 -17.15
CA GLU A 9 9.07 -3.02 -16.92
C GLU A 9 8.52 -2.11 -18.04
N ILE A 10 8.56 -2.56 -19.28
CA ILE A 10 8.06 -1.79 -20.43
C ILE A 10 6.53 -1.68 -20.36
N THR A 11 5.86 -2.78 -20.10
CA THR A 11 4.39 -2.81 -19.96
C THR A 11 3.94 -1.98 -18.75
N LEU A 12 4.63 -2.12 -17.63
CA LEU A 12 4.35 -1.32 -16.41
C LEU A 12 4.49 0.18 -16.70
N MET A 13 5.57 0.58 -17.35
CA MET A 13 5.80 1.99 -17.74
C MET A 13 4.69 2.52 -18.66
N ARG A 14 4.29 1.73 -19.67
CA ARG A 14 3.19 2.10 -20.57
C ARG A 14 1.88 2.27 -19.83
N CYS A 15 1.55 1.37 -18.89
CA CYS A 15 0.33 1.44 -18.11
C CYS A 15 0.33 2.66 -17.15
N VAL A 16 1.45 2.95 -16.50
CA VAL A 16 1.59 4.14 -15.64
C VAL A 16 1.37 5.42 -16.47
N ASN A 17 2.05 5.53 -17.62
CA ASN A 17 1.92 6.69 -18.49
C ASN A 17 0.50 6.84 -19.04
N LEU A 18 -0.14 5.74 -19.44
CA LEU A 18 -1.51 5.77 -19.94
C LEU A 18 -2.49 6.23 -18.85
N ALA A 19 -2.35 5.72 -17.63
CA ALA A 19 -3.17 6.16 -16.50
C ALA A 19 -3.04 7.68 -16.27
N HIS A 20 -1.81 8.19 -16.24
CA HIS A 20 -1.56 9.63 -16.07
C HIS A 20 -2.13 10.46 -17.23
N ASN A 21 -1.97 10.01 -18.47
CA ASN A 21 -2.52 10.70 -19.64
C ASN A 21 -4.05 10.74 -19.65
N LEU A 22 -4.69 9.77 -19.01
CA LEU A 22 -6.14 9.72 -18.83
C LEU A 22 -6.61 10.49 -17.56
N GLY A 23 -5.71 11.17 -16.86
CA GLY A 23 -6.04 11.91 -15.63
C GLY A 23 -6.28 11.02 -14.42
N MET A 24 -5.84 9.74 -14.47
CA MET A 24 -5.96 8.81 -13.35
C MET A 24 -4.67 8.73 -12.55
N SER A 25 -4.79 8.43 -11.26
CA SER A 25 -3.66 8.01 -10.43
C SER A 25 -3.51 6.49 -10.49
N ALA A 26 -2.26 6.00 -10.47
CA ALA A 26 -1.96 4.57 -10.47
C ALA A 26 -1.16 4.19 -9.23
N ILE A 27 -1.65 3.21 -8.49
CA ILE A 27 -0.86 2.54 -7.45
C ILE A 27 -0.07 1.42 -8.12
N VAL A 28 1.26 1.42 -7.94
CA VAL A 28 2.11 0.31 -8.35
C VAL A 28 2.39 -0.56 -7.14
N GLU A 29 1.78 -1.73 -7.11
CA GLU A 29 1.92 -2.71 -6.04
C GLU A 29 3.24 -3.48 -6.14
N THR A 30 3.94 -3.60 -5.02
CA THR A 30 5.25 -4.24 -4.90
C THR A 30 5.29 -5.20 -3.70
N HIS A 31 6.23 -6.15 -3.73
CA HIS A 31 6.46 -7.13 -2.66
C HIS A 31 7.93 -7.26 -2.26
N SER A 32 8.84 -6.66 -3.02
CA SER A 32 10.28 -6.82 -2.83
C SER A 32 11.04 -5.56 -3.21
N SER A 33 12.29 -5.46 -2.73
CA SER A 33 13.19 -4.37 -3.09
C SER A 33 13.41 -4.24 -4.60
N MET A 34 13.47 -5.35 -5.32
CA MET A 34 13.61 -5.35 -6.77
C MET A 34 12.38 -4.75 -7.45
N GLN A 35 11.18 -5.06 -6.96
CA GLN A 35 9.93 -4.50 -7.49
C GLN A 35 9.76 -3.02 -7.14
N VAL A 36 10.17 -2.58 -5.94
CA VAL A 36 10.20 -1.16 -5.56
C VAL A 36 11.13 -0.39 -6.50
N LYS A 37 12.34 -0.89 -6.76
CA LYS A 37 13.27 -0.27 -7.72
C LYS A 37 12.66 -0.17 -9.12
N LYS A 38 11.97 -1.23 -9.58
CA LYS A 38 11.25 -1.21 -10.86
C LYS A 38 10.16 -0.14 -10.89
N ALA A 39 9.35 -0.04 -9.84
CA ALA A 39 8.30 0.98 -9.71
C ALA A 39 8.88 2.40 -9.77
N LEU A 40 10.00 2.65 -9.09
CA LEU A 40 10.70 3.93 -9.13
C LEU A 40 11.22 4.26 -10.53
N ARG A 41 11.83 3.29 -11.23
CA ARG A 41 12.36 3.50 -12.60
C ARG A 41 11.27 3.86 -13.61
N VAL A 42 10.07 3.32 -13.47
CA VAL A 42 8.94 3.64 -14.38
C VAL A 42 8.23 4.94 -14.00
N GLY A 43 8.68 5.64 -12.96
CA GLY A 43 8.11 6.93 -12.54
C GLY A 43 6.83 6.83 -11.74
N ALA A 44 6.63 5.74 -10.98
CA ALA A 44 5.48 5.59 -10.10
C ALA A 44 5.42 6.74 -9.09
N LYS A 45 4.25 7.36 -8.95
CA LYS A 45 3.98 8.42 -7.96
C LYS A 45 3.36 7.88 -6.69
N ILE A 46 2.78 6.69 -6.75
CA ILE A 46 2.18 5.98 -5.63
C ILE A 46 2.69 4.55 -5.68
N ILE A 47 3.41 4.15 -4.65
CA ILE A 47 3.95 2.79 -4.49
C ILE A 47 3.24 2.12 -3.33
N GLY A 48 2.60 0.99 -3.59
CA GLY A 48 1.99 0.14 -2.58
C GLY A 48 2.89 -1.05 -2.26
N VAL A 49 2.97 -1.42 -0.99
CA VAL A 49 3.59 -2.66 -0.54
C VAL A 49 2.51 -3.59 -0.01
N ASN A 50 2.34 -4.72 -0.67
CA ASN A 50 1.44 -5.74 -0.20
C ASN A 50 2.13 -6.65 0.82
N ASN A 51 1.68 -6.59 2.08
CA ASN A 51 2.20 -7.40 3.18
C ASN A 51 1.80 -8.87 3.08
N ARG A 52 0.85 -9.20 2.19
CA ARG A 52 0.45 -10.58 1.91
C ARG A 52 1.34 -11.16 0.83
N ASP A 53 2.03 -12.26 1.15
CA ASP A 53 2.70 -13.07 0.14
C ASP A 53 1.64 -13.85 -0.66
N LEU A 54 1.56 -13.63 -1.97
CA LEU A 54 0.56 -14.26 -2.83
C LEU A 54 0.87 -15.73 -3.15
N ARG A 55 2.04 -16.24 -2.72
CA ARG A 55 2.42 -17.64 -2.90
C ARG A 55 1.81 -18.55 -1.83
N ASP A 56 1.78 -18.09 -0.57
CA ASP A 56 1.30 -18.84 0.59
C ASP A 56 0.26 -18.10 1.42
N PHE A 57 -0.08 -16.86 1.04
CA PHE A 57 -1.01 -15.94 1.72
C PHE A 57 -0.61 -15.55 3.15
N SER A 58 0.63 -15.79 3.55
CA SER A 58 1.16 -15.27 4.80
C SER A 58 1.22 -13.73 4.79
N VAL A 59 1.02 -13.11 5.94
CA VAL A 59 0.96 -11.65 6.09
C VAL A 59 1.99 -11.20 7.12
N ASP A 60 2.84 -10.23 6.75
CA ASP A 60 3.83 -9.62 7.63
C ASP A 60 3.95 -8.12 7.34
N LEU A 61 3.52 -7.28 8.31
CA LEU A 61 3.62 -5.82 8.22
C LEU A 61 5.08 -5.33 8.11
N ASN A 62 6.04 -6.11 8.60
CA ASN A 62 7.46 -5.78 8.46
C ASN A 62 7.90 -5.68 6.99
N THR A 63 7.18 -6.26 6.06
CA THR A 63 7.45 -6.10 4.62
C THR A 63 7.39 -4.62 4.22
N THR A 64 6.33 -3.90 4.62
CA THR A 64 6.21 -2.46 4.40
C THR A 64 7.36 -1.69 5.07
N LEU A 65 7.65 -1.98 6.34
CA LEU A 65 8.65 -1.24 7.11
C LEU A 65 10.05 -1.38 6.49
N LYS A 66 10.42 -2.57 6.05
CA LYS A 66 11.72 -2.84 5.40
C LYS A 66 11.89 -2.12 4.06
N LEU A 67 10.80 -1.88 3.34
CA LEU A 67 10.85 -1.29 2.00
C LEU A 67 10.66 0.23 2.02
N ARG A 68 10.16 0.80 3.15
CA ARG A 68 9.87 2.23 3.26
C ARG A 68 11.10 3.10 2.99
N ASP A 69 12.24 2.75 3.53
CA ASP A 69 13.48 3.54 3.41
C ASP A 69 14.04 3.59 1.99
N MET A 70 13.51 2.78 1.08
CA MET A 70 13.91 2.80 -0.33
C MET A 70 13.19 3.87 -1.16
N VAL A 71 12.19 4.54 -0.58
CA VAL A 71 11.29 5.43 -1.31
C VAL A 71 11.35 6.82 -0.68
N ASP A 72 11.63 7.84 -1.51
CA ASP A 72 11.70 9.23 -1.09
C ASP A 72 10.31 9.79 -0.72
N ASP A 73 10.29 10.88 0.06
CA ASP A 73 9.05 11.45 0.60
C ASP A 73 8.16 12.13 -0.46
N ASP A 74 8.64 12.32 -1.68
CA ASP A 74 7.86 12.84 -2.81
C ASP A 74 6.97 11.77 -3.47
N VAL A 75 7.16 10.49 -3.11
CA VAL A 75 6.34 9.37 -3.55
C VAL A 75 5.37 8.98 -2.43
N ILE A 76 4.09 8.87 -2.75
CA ILE A 76 3.08 8.37 -1.81
C ILE A 76 3.30 6.88 -1.57
N PHE A 77 3.52 6.52 -0.31
CA PHE A 77 3.78 5.14 0.09
C PHE A 77 2.58 4.54 0.81
N VAL A 78 2.09 3.41 0.31
CA VAL A 78 0.86 2.75 0.75
C VAL A 78 1.18 1.37 1.30
N SER A 79 0.68 1.04 2.49
CA SER A 79 0.73 -0.31 3.04
C SER A 79 -0.57 -1.05 2.75
N GLU A 80 -0.48 -2.24 2.21
CA GLU A 80 -1.62 -3.06 1.78
C GLU A 80 -1.63 -4.39 2.51
N SER A 81 -2.80 -4.82 2.95
CA SER A 81 -3.05 -6.08 3.67
C SER A 81 -2.47 -6.14 5.08
N GLY A 82 -3.11 -6.91 5.94
CA GLY A 82 -2.62 -7.24 7.28
C GLY A 82 -2.83 -6.17 8.33
N ILE A 83 -3.44 -5.05 7.99
CA ILE A 83 -3.76 -3.98 8.93
C ILE A 83 -5.11 -4.31 9.59
N LYS A 84 -5.12 -4.42 10.92
CA LYS A 84 -6.29 -4.88 11.68
C LYS A 84 -6.62 -3.99 12.87
N THR A 85 -5.63 -3.35 13.46
CA THR A 85 -5.78 -2.61 14.72
C THR A 85 -5.28 -1.18 14.60
N ARG A 86 -5.63 -0.34 15.57
CA ARG A 86 -5.12 1.04 15.65
C ARG A 86 -3.60 1.04 15.84
N GLU A 87 -3.06 0.12 16.60
CA GLU A 87 -1.62 -0.01 16.83
C GLU A 87 -0.86 -0.31 15.52
N ASP A 88 -1.46 -1.10 14.60
CA ASP A 88 -0.89 -1.31 13.27
C ASP A 88 -0.79 0.01 12.50
N ILE A 89 -1.83 0.84 12.56
CA ILE A 89 -1.84 2.16 11.91
C ILE A 89 -0.78 3.08 12.53
N GLU A 90 -0.69 3.16 13.85
CA GLU A 90 0.30 3.98 14.55
C GLU A 90 1.73 3.57 14.23
N LEU A 91 1.98 2.27 14.12
CA LEU A 91 3.27 1.76 13.68
C LEU A 91 3.63 2.24 12.26
N LEU A 92 2.67 2.18 11.33
CA LEU A 92 2.86 2.64 9.96
C LEU A 92 3.02 4.17 9.88
N GLU A 93 2.23 4.93 10.62
CA GLU A 93 2.35 6.40 10.74
C GLU A 93 3.74 6.81 11.24
N LYS A 94 4.24 6.14 12.28
CA LYS A 94 5.57 6.37 12.84
C LYS A 94 6.70 6.13 11.83
N HIS A 95 6.48 5.27 10.85
CA HIS A 95 7.42 4.98 9.77
C HIS A 95 7.12 5.75 8.48
N HIS A 96 6.36 6.85 8.57
CA HIS A 96 6.06 7.73 7.42
C HIS A 96 5.37 7.03 6.25
N VAL A 97 4.51 6.06 6.54
CA VAL A 97 3.59 5.47 5.55
C VAL A 97 2.42 6.45 5.36
N ASN A 98 2.12 6.82 4.13
CA ASN A 98 1.15 7.87 3.83
C ASN A 98 -0.30 7.39 3.84
N ALA A 99 -0.53 6.14 3.48
CA ALA A 99 -1.87 5.58 3.37
C ALA A 99 -1.88 4.06 3.57
N VAL A 100 -3.06 3.53 3.80
CA VAL A 100 -3.31 2.09 3.93
C VAL A 100 -4.44 1.66 3.00
N LEU A 101 -4.33 0.46 2.45
CA LEU A 101 -5.38 -0.20 1.69
C LEU A 101 -5.88 -1.40 2.50
N ILE A 102 -7.14 -1.32 2.96
CA ILE A 102 -7.74 -2.29 3.85
C ILE A 102 -9.02 -2.85 3.20
N GLY A 103 -9.05 -4.14 2.94
CA GLY A 103 -10.23 -4.83 2.43
C GLY A 103 -10.78 -5.84 3.42
N GLU A 104 -9.98 -6.82 3.82
CA GLU A 104 -10.43 -7.96 4.62
C GLU A 104 -11.03 -7.58 5.96
N ALA A 105 -10.38 -6.71 6.74
CA ALA A 105 -10.88 -6.27 8.03
C ALA A 105 -12.22 -5.54 7.89
N MET A 106 -12.39 -4.70 6.86
CA MET A 106 -13.63 -4.00 6.58
C MET A 106 -14.75 -4.94 6.12
N MET A 107 -14.42 -5.93 5.29
CA MET A 107 -15.40 -6.91 4.81
C MET A 107 -15.90 -7.86 5.91
N LYS A 108 -15.04 -8.20 6.87
CA LYS A 108 -15.39 -9.02 8.03
C LYS A 108 -16.11 -8.25 9.14
N SER A 109 -16.02 -6.94 9.14
CA SER A 109 -16.65 -6.10 10.17
C SER A 109 -18.18 -6.10 10.01
N HIS A 110 -18.89 -6.22 11.14
CA HIS A 110 -20.33 -6.03 11.21
C HIS A 110 -20.70 -4.54 11.17
N ASP A 111 -19.87 -3.67 11.76
CA ASP A 111 -19.99 -2.22 11.70
C ASP A 111 -18.74 -1.60 11.09
N LYS A 112 -18.82 -1.32 9.79
CA LYS A 112 -17.70 -0.79 9.01
C LYS A 112 -17.33 0.64 9.42
N ARG A 113 -18.34 1.43 9.81
CA ARG A 113 -18.14 2.80 10.25
C ARG A 113 -17.34 2.83 11.54
N HIS A 114 -17.81 2.13 12.56
CA HIS A 114 -17.10 2.02 13.84
C HIS A 114 -15.68 1.47 13.67
N THR A 115 -15.51 0.40 12.87
CA THR A 115 -14.18 -0.14 12.60
C THR A 115 -13.25 0.90 11.97
N LEU A 116 -13.74 1.70 11.03
CA LEU A 116 -12.96 2.75 10.41
C LEU A 116 -12.61 3.87 11.40
N GLU A 117 -13.55 4.27 12.27
CA GLU A 117 -13.35 5.27 13.31
C GLU A 117 -12.26 4.82 14.28
N VAL A 118 -12.33 3.57 14.77
CA VAL A 118 -11.30 2.97 15.62
C VAL A 118 -9.93 2.98 14.94
N LEU A 119 -9.84 2.52 13.69
CA LEU A 119 -8.58 2.51 12.95
C LEU A 119 -8.00 3.93 12.76
N LYS A 120 -8.85 4.93 12.59
CA LYS A 120 -8.45 6.34 12.48
C LYS A 120 -8.09 6.98 13.83
N GLY A 121 -8.34 6.30 14.95
CA GLY A 121 -8.16 6.86 16.28
C GLY A 121 -9.16 7.98 16.59
N ILE A 122 -10.35 7.90 16.01
CA ILE A 122 -11.47 8.78 16.34
C ILE A 122 -12.20 8.07 17.49
N ASP A 123 -11.94 8.53 18.72
CA ASP A 123 -12.72 8.08 19.86
C ASP A 123 -14.14 8.63 19.72
N GLU A 124 -15.15 7.80 19.92
CA GLU A 124 -16.49 8.30 20.15
C GLU A 124 -16.43 9.09 21.47
N GLU A 125 -16.34 10.41 21.38
CA GLU A 125 -16.70 11.24 22.53
C GLU A 125 -18.19 10.99 22.81
N ASP A 126 -18.49 10.56 24.04
CA ASP A 126 -19.80 10.27 24.60
C ASP A 126 -20.85 11.38 24.36
#